data_d2665dfdd19faaff4ecde4806ef13cfc
#
_entry.id   d2665dfdd19faaff4ecde4806ef13cfc
#
_cell.length_a   1.000
_cell.length_b   1.000
_cell.length_c   1.000
_cell.angle_alpha   90.00
_cell.angle_beta   90.00
_cell.angle_gamma   90.00
#
_symmetry.space_group_name_H-M   'P 1'
#
loop_
_entity.id
_entity.type
_entity.pdbx_description
1 polymer ?
#
loop_
_entity_poly.entity_id
_entity_poly.type
_entity_poly.pdbx_seq_one_letter_code
_entity_poly.pdbx_strand_id
1 'polypeptide(L)'
;MTKLMELSALGARETMLAQAMNSHNLANASTPGFRKDLATYAGTRSTDGLKNGVDLSPGTVQTTGNKLDVAIDDSSAQGEGYLVIETPDGGEAYSRRGDLRVDLDGFLVNGAGQFVMGEGGRIAVQRYNEIEIAADGTISIQRLGALPNAMQRVDRLMLVRLDEEQTMVKGEDGLLRIEDGSEAIPD
;
A
#
# COMPACT_ATOMS: atom_id res chain seq x y z
N MET A 1 -14.36 22.60 -38.49
CA MET A 1 -12.94 22.19 -38.32
C MET A 1 -12.53 22.09 -36.84
N THR A 2 -13.00 22.98 -35.97
CA THR A 2 -12.70 22.99 -34.51
C THR A 2 -13.00 21.65 -33.79
N LYS A 3 -14.18 21.10 -34.07
CA LYS A 3 -14.64 19.85 -33.38
C LYS A 3 -13.78 18.62 -33.71
N LEU A 4 -13.22 18.55 -34.91
CA LEU A 4 -12.32 17.49 -35.35
C LEU A 4 -10.94 17.62 -34.66
N MET A 5 -10.45 18.86 -34.51
CA MET A 5 -9.20 19.13 -33.78
C MET A 5 -9.34 18.83 -32.29
N GLU A 6 -10.47 19.18 -31.67
CA GLU A 6 -10.76 18.86 -30.27
C GLU A 6 -10.82 17.34 -30.04
N LEU A 7 -11.50 16.59 -30.93
CA LEU A 7 -11.58 15.15 -30.84
C LEU A 7 -10.20 14.48 -31.01
N SER A 8 -9.39 14.99 -31.97
CA SER A 8 -8.03 14.47 -32.16
C SER A 8 -7.12 14.79 -30.99
N ALA A 9 -7.24 15.96 -30.38
CA ALA A 9 -6.48 16.34 -29.20
C ALA A 9 -6.88 15.48 -27.98
N LEU A 10 -8.17 15.20 -27.83
CA LEU A 10 -8.67 14.30 -26.76
C LEU A 10 -8.09 12.89 -26.94
N GLY A 11 -8.17 12.30 -28.13
CA GLY A 11 -7.61 10.98 -28.40
C GLY A 11 -6.09 10.90 -28.19
N ALA A 12 -5.36 11.95 -28.56
CA ALA A 12 -3.92 12.02 -28.28
C ALA A 12 -3.63 12.06 -26.77
N ARG A 13 -4.40 12.84 -26.00
CA ARG A 13 -4.28 12.91 -24.54
C ARG A 13 -4.58 11.56 -23.88
N GLU A 14 -5.63 10.87 -24.30
CA GLU A 14 -5.99 9.54 -23.79
C GLU A 14 -4.89 8.52 -24.09
N THR A 15 -4.32 8.56 -25.29
CA THR A 15 -3.20 7.67 -25.66
C THR A 15 -1.96 7.94 -24.79
N MET A 16 -1.62 9.21 -24.55
CA MET A 16 -0.51 9.59 -23.67
C MET A 16 -0.75 9.12 -22.23
N LEU A 17 -1.96 9.25 -21.70
CA LEU A 17 -2.30 8.80 -20.37
C LEU A 17 -2.19 7.27 -20.27
N ALA A 18 -2.73 6.53 -21.21
CA ALA A 18 -2.62 5.06 -21.25
C ALA A 18 -1.15 4.61 -21.34
N GLN A 19 -0.33 5.31 -22.12
CA GLN A 19 1.10 5.01 -22.22
C GLN A 19 1.83 5.30 -20.90
N ALA A 20 1.51 6.40 -20.21
CA ALA A 20 2.08 6.72 -18.92
C ALA A 20 1.72 5.66 -17.87
N MET A 21 0.46 5.21 -17.81
CA MET A 21 0.02 4.12 -16.93
C MET A 21 0.75 2.82 -17.22
N ASN A 22 0.89 2.43 -18.48
CA ASN A 22 1.61 1.22 -18.87
C ASN A 22 3.09 1.30 -18.46
N SER A 23 3.73 2.45 -18.65
CA SER A 23 5.11 2.68 -18.25
C SER A 23 5.28 2.60 -16.73
N HIS A 24 4.35 3.18 -15.98
CA HIS A 24 4.32 3.11 -14.53
C HIS A 24 4.10 1.67 -14.03
N ASN A 25 3.16 0.95 -14.62
CA ASN A 25 2.91 -0.46 -14.29
C ASN A 25 4.14 -1.33 -14.58
N LEU A 26 4.81 -1.11 -15.71
CA LEU A 26 6.02 -1.85 -16.08
C LEU A 26 7.18 -1.55 -15.12
N ALA A 27 7.38 -0.28 -14.77
CA ALA A 27 8.43 0.13 -13.84
C ALA A 27 8.26 -0.49 -12.44
N ASN A 28 7.00 -0.75 -12.03
CA ASN A 28 6.66 -1.29 -10.73
C ASN A 28 6.27 -2.78 -10.75
N ALA A 29 6.44 -3.48 -11.88
CA ALA A 29 6.03 -4.88 -12.02
C ALA A 29 6.71 -5.83 -11.01
N SER A 30 7.90 -5.47 -10.51
CA SER A 30 8.64 -6.22 -9.50
C SER A 30 8.51 -5.63 -8.08
N THR A 31 7.75 -4.55 -7.90
CA THR A 31 7.55 -3.93 -6.59
C THR A 31 6.58 -4.77 -5.76
N PRO A 32 6.95 -5.26 -4.56
CA PRO A 32 6.04 -6.01 -3.70
C PRO A 32 4.79 -5.21 -3.35
N GLY A 33 3.61 -5.84 -3.39
CA GLY A 33 2.34 -5.19 -3.06
C GLY A 33 1.88 -4.11 -4.03
N PHE A 34 2.54 -3.93 -5.17
CA PHE A 34 2.12 -2.96 -6.18
C PHE A 34 0.75 -3.32 -6.76
N ARG A 35 -0.13 -2.35 -6.80
CA ARG A 35 -1.45 -2.42 -7.45
C ARG A 35 -1.39 -1.65 -8.76
N LYS A 36 -1.68 -2.31 -9.88
CA LYS A 36 -1.55 -1.71 -11.21
C LYS A 36 -2.60 -0.63 -11.46
N ASP A 37 -2.19 0.39 -12.19
CA ASP A 37 -3.09 1.42 -12.67
C ASP A 37 -3.94 0.88 -13.82
N LEU A 38 -5.24 1.19 -13.77
CA LEU A 38 -6.21 0.84 -14.80
C LEU A 38 -6.73 2.12 -15.47
N ALA A 39 -6.78 2.09 -16.79
CA ALA A 39 -7.48 3.10 -17.57
C ALA A 39 -8.98 2.81 -17.53
N THR A 40 -9.74 3.63 -16.83
CA THR A 40 -11.20 3.50 -16.71
C THR A 40 -11.89 4.69 -17.38
N TYR A 41 -12.91 4.44 -18.19
CA TYR A 41 -13.72 5.52 -18.74
C TYR A 41 -14.73 6.02 -17.70
N ALA A 42 -14.67 7.30 -17.40
CA ALA A 42 -15.63 7.96 -16.51
C ALA A 42 -16.93 8.26 -17.25
N GLY A 43 -17.86 7.31 -17.25
CA GLY A 43 -19.22 7.54 -17.76
C GLY A 43 -19.51 7.00 -19.17
N THR A 44 -20.76 7.20 -19.59
CA THR A 44 -21.31 6.69 -20.87
C THR A 44 -21.07 7.60 -22.08
N ARG A 45 -20.46 8.76 -21.88
CA ARG A 45 -20.21 9.73 -22.95
C ARG A 45 -18.72 9.82 -23.26
N SER A 46 -18.36 9.79 -24.53
CA SER A 46 -16.98 9.92 -25.02
C SER A 46 -16.29 11.24 -24.67
N THR A 47 -16.97 12.15 -23.98
CA THR A 47 -16.45 13.44 -23.51
C THR A 47 -15.91 13.41 -22.08
N ASP A 48 -16.16 12.34 -21.33
CA ASP A 48 -15.81 12.30 -19.89
C ASP A 48 -14.36 11.87 -19.64
N GLY A 49 -13.65 11.43 -20.69
CA GLY A 49 -12.22 11.12 -20.65
C GLY A 49 -11.84 9.85 -19.86
N LEU A 50 -10.60 9.43 -20.00
CA LEU A 50 -9.98 8.37 -19.20
C LEU A 50 -9.71 8.87 -17.79
N LYS A 51 -10.16 8.10 -16.78
CA LYS A 51 -9.76 8.25 -15.38
C LYS A 51 -8.76 7.16 -14.99
N ASN A 52 -7.92 7.50 -14.02
CA ASN A 52 -7.03 6.54 -13.40
C ASN A 52 -7.79 5.74 -12.36
N GLY A 53 -7.95 4.45 -12.57
CA GLY A 53 -8.44 3.48 -11.60
C GLY A 53 -7.29 2.62 -11.07
N VAL A 54 -7.54 1.81 -10.06
CA VAL A 54 -6.58 0.87 -9.48
C VAL A 54 -7.16 -0.53 -9.54
N ASP A 55 -6.34 -1.50 -9.94
CA ASP A 55 -6.70 -2.92 -9.84
C ASP A 55 -6.41 -3.41 -8.42
N LEU A 56 -7.43 -3.64 -7.65
CA LEU A 56 -7.33 -4.14 -6.28
C LEU A 56 -7.31 -5.67 -6.21
N SER A 57 -7.42 -6.39 -7.33
CA SER A 57 -7.43 -7.85 -7.33
C SER A 57 -6.21 -8.45 -6.64
N PRO A 58 -6.38 -9.55 -5.87
CA PRO A 58 -5.29 -10.15 -5.11
C PRO A 58 -4.18 -10.68 -6.04
N GLY A 59 -2.92 -10.47 -5.63
CA GLY A 59 -1.74 -10.98 -6.31
C GLY A 59 -1.31 -12.35 -5.76
N THR A 60 -0.28 -12.93 -6.38
CA THR A 60 0.35 -14.16 -5.90
C THR A 60 1.31 -13.85 -4.75
N VAL A 61 1.14 -14.52 -3.62
CA VAL A 61 2.08 -14.45 -2.50
C VAL A 61 3.35 -15.23 -2.83
N GLN A 62 4.51 -14.62 -2.62
CA GLN A 62 5.82 -15.23 -2.85
C GLN A 62 6.59 -15.27 -1.52
N THR A 63 7.17 -16.43 -1.20
CA THR A 63 8.04 -16.57 -0.03
C THR A 63 9.43 -16.04 -0.37
N THR A 64 9.87 -14.99 0.33
CA THR A 64 11.18 -14.36 0.14
C THR A 64 12.25 -14.91 1.07
N GLY A 65 11.85 -15.50 2.20
CA GLY A 65 12.74 -15.96 3.27
C GLY A 65 13.24 -14.84 4.20
N ASN A 66 12.82 -13.60 3.99
CA ASN A 66 13.12 -12.50 4.90
C ASN A 66 12.07 -12.43 6.02
N LYS A 67 12.52 -12.33 7.28
CA LYS A 67 11.67 -12.36 8.48
C LYS A 67 10.75 -11.12 8.60
N LEU A 68 11.12 -10.02 7.97
CA LEU A 68 10.35 -8.78 8.01
C LEU A 68 9.42 -8.60 6.80
N ASP A 69 9.51 -9.47 5.80
CA ASP A 69 8.58 -9.43 4.69
C ASP A 69 7.25 -10.06 5.09
N VAL A 70 6.19 -9.30 4.95
CA VAL A 70 4.83 -9.72 5.27
C VAL A 70 3.94 -9.68 4.03
N ALA A 71 3.01 -10.60 3.96
CA ALA A 71 1.92 -10.57 2.97
C ALA A 71 0.59 -10.64 3.71
N ILE A 72 -0.36 -9.82 3.29
CA ILE A 72 -1.71 -9.84 3.85
C ILE A 72 -2.48 -10.94 3.15
N ASP A 73 -3.08 -11.84 3.93
CA ASP A 73 -3.88 -12.95 3.44
C ASP A 73 -5.36 -12.53 3.30
N ASP A 74 -5.81 -12.40 2.06
CA ASP A 74 -7.19 -12.05 1.72
C ASP A 74 -8.14 -13.27 1.69
N SER A 75 -7.67 -14.45 2.09
CA SER A 75 -8.48 -15.68 2.08
C SER A 75 -9.57 -15.70 3.18
N SER A 76 -9.47 -14.80 4.15
CA SER A 76 -10.51 -14.65 5.17
C SER A 76 -11.76 -14.00 4.59
N ALA A 77 -12.94 -14.41 5.07
CA ALA A 77 -14.25 -13.89 4.65
C ALA A 77 -14.46 -12.39 4.99
N GLN A 78 -13.43 -11.72 5.48
CA GLN A 78 -13.50 -10.36 6.02
C GLN A 78 -13.05 -9.28 5.02
N GLY A 79 -12.63 -9.65 3.81
CA GLY A 79 -12.28 -8.70 2.75
C GLY A 79 -10.79 -8.39 2.63
N GLU A 80 -10.48 -7.38 1.82
CA GLU A 80 -9.09 -6.99 1.53
C GLU A 80 -8.51 -6.11 2.64
N GLY A 81 -7.42 -6.54 3.29
CA GLY A 81 -6.70 -5.77 4.30
C GLY A 81 -5.65 -4.83 3.70
N TYR A 82 -5.32 -3.75 4.38
CA TYR A 82 -4.26 -2.81 4.00
C TYR A 82 -3.44 -2.40 5.22
N LEU A 83 -2.13 -2.23 5.03
CA LEU A 83 -1.24 -1.61 6.02
C LEU A 83 -1.49 -0.11 6.05
N VAL A 84 -1.56 0.46 7.24
CA VAL A 84 -1.63 1.91 7.43
C VAL A 84 -0.23 2.49 7.37
N ILE A 85 -0.07 3.51 6.54
CA ILE A 85 1.18 4.22 6.29
C ILE A 85 1.00 5.69 6.67
N GLU A 86 1.94 6.24 7.41
CA GLU A 86 1.95 7.67 7.67
C GLU A 86 2.49 8.46 6.48
N THR A 87 1.76 9.46 6.06
CA THR A 87 2.17 10.37 4.99
C THR A 87 3.06 11.50 5.53
N PRO A 88 3.89 12.17 4.70
CA PRO A 88 4.79 13.25 5.14
C PRO A 88 4.08 14.44 5.80
N ASP A 89 2.81 14.64 5.52
CA ASP A 89 1.95 15.67 6.09
C ASP A 89 1.25 15.23 7.40
N GLY A 90 1.54 14.01 7.87
CA GLY A 90 1.01 13.45 9.12
C GLY A 90 -0.37 12.82 8.97
N GLY A 91 -0.87 12.68 7.75
CA GLY A 91 -2.10 11.97 7.45
C GLY A 91 -1.89 10.45 7.32
N GLU A 92 -2.98 9.74 7.06
CA GLU A 92 -2.98 8.29 6.81
C GLU A 92 -3.13 7.99 5.32
N ALA A 93 -2.46 6.94 4.90
CA ALA A 93 -2.62 6.33 3.59
C ALA A 93 -2.45 4.82 3.71
N TYR A 94 -2.79 4.08 2.67
CA TYR A 94 -2.89 2.64 2.72
C TYR A 94 -1.98 1.99 1.69
N SER A 95 -1.41 0.84 2.06
CA SER A 95 -0.48 0.12 1.20
C SER A 95 -0.58 -1.38 1.38
N ARG A 96 -0.28 -2.11 0.30
CA ARG A 96 -0.05 -3.57 0.31
C ARG A 96 1.43 -3.95 0.31
N ARG A 97 2.30 -2.95 0.41
CA ARG A 97 3.73 -3.14 0.34
C ARG A 97 4.27 -3.66 1.67
N GLY A 98 4.63 -4.94 1.70
CA GLY A 98 5.03 -5.65 2.90
C GLY A 98 6.53 -5.97 2.98
N ASP A 99 7.39 -5.38 2.14
CA ASP A 99 8.85 -5.45 2.27
C ASP A 99 9.32 -4.49 3.38
N LEU A 100 9.17 -4.93 4.63
CA LEU A 100 9.43 -4.09 5.80
C LEU A 100 10.91 -4.12 6.20
N ARG A 101 11.38 -3.02 6.79
CA ARG A 101 12.72 -2.89 7.37
C ARG A 101 12.72 -1.92 8.53
N VAL A 102 13.71 -2.04 9.41
CA VAL A 102 13.97 -1.05 10.46
C VAL A 102 14.96 -0.03 9.91
N ASP A 103 14.64 1.25 9.99
CA ASP A 103 15.50 2.34 9.55
C ASP A 103 16.63 2.63 10.56
N LEU A 104 17.47 3.64 10.26
CA LEU A 104 18.60 4.02 11.13
C LEU A 104 18.17 4.64 12.45
N ASP A 105 16.98 5.22 12.51
CA ASP A 105 16.39 5.84 13.68
C ASP A 105 15.62 4.83 14.54
N GLY A 106 15.48 3.59 14.07
CA GLY A 106 14.83 2.50 14.76
C GLY A 106 13.33 2.43 14.54
N PHE A 107 12.80 3.02 13.46
CA PHE A 107 11.40 2.90 13.09
C PHE A 107 11.18 1.83 12.02
N LEU A 108 10.02 1.19 12.08
CA LEU A 108 9.61 0.24 11.04
C LEU A 108 9.10 1.02 9.82
N VAL A 109 9.74 0.79 8.68
CA VAL A 109 9.39 1.42 7.40
C VAL A 109 9.23 0.36 6.31
N ASN A 110 8.50 0.69 5.27
CA ASN A 110 8.42 -0.16 4.08
C ASN A 110 9.65 0.08 3.15
N GLY A 111 9.76 -0.68 2.07
CA GLY A 111 10.86 -0.55 1.11
C GLY A 111 10.95 0.82 0.42
N ALA A 112 9.90 1.65 0.45
CA ALA A 112 9.91 3.04 0.00
C ALA A 112 10.42 4.01 1.08
N GLY A 113 10.63 3.54 2.32
CA GLY A 113 11.05 4.39 3.45
C GLY A 113 9.90 5.12 4.14
N GLN A 114 8.66 4.70 3.90
CA GLN A 114 7.47 5.27 4.54
C GLN A 114 7.19 4.57 5.86
N PHE A 115 6.79 5.31 6.91
CA PHE A 115 6.52 4.76 8.23
C PHE A 115 5.28 3.88 8.22
N VAL A 116 5.43 2.65 8.71
CA VAL A 116 4.32 1.73 8.92
C VAL A 116 3.76 1.96 10.32
N MET A 117 2.43 2.08 10.39
CA MET A 117 1.74 2.35 11.63
C MET A 117 1.37 1.06 12.35
N GLY A 118 1.49 1.11 13.67
CA GLY A 118 0.95 0.11 14.57
C GLY A 118 -0.23 0.64 15.36
N GLU A 119 -0.80 -0.20 16.24
CA GLU A 119 -1.88 0.21 17.14
C GLU A 119 -1.51 1.41 18.03
N GLY A 120 -0.22 1.55 18.36
CA GLY A 120 0.32 2.66 19.18
C GLY A 120 0.83 3.87 18.37
N GLY A 121 0.69 3.88 17.05
CA GLY A 121 1.25 4.90 16.18
C GLY A 121 2.48 4.41 15.42
N ARG A 122 3.52 5.25 15.23
CA ARG A 122 4.78 4.81 14.59
C ARG A 122 5.42 3.69 15.39
N ILE A 123 5.76 2.59 14.74
CA ILE A 123 6.37 1.44 15.39
C ILE A 123 7.85 1.71 15.62
N ALA A 124 8.24 1.94 16.89
CA ALA A 124 9.62 2.14 17.28
C ALA A 124 10.23 0.81 17.75
N VAL A 125 11.25 0.34 17.04
CA VAL A 125 11.97 -0.89 17.32
C VAL A 125 13.28 -0.56 18.02
N GLN A 126 13.41 -0.90 19.30
CA GLN A 126 14.67 -0.76 20.05
C GLN A 126 15.74 -1.70 19.50
N ARG A 127 17.01 -1.49 19.88
CA ARG A 127 18.12 -2.37 19.47
C ARG A 127 17.81 -3.82 19.85
N TYR A 128 17.88 -4.72 18.89
CA TYR A 128 17.49 -6.12 19.02
C TYR A 128 18.57 -7.06 18.46
N ASN A 129 18.55 -8.32 18.93
CA ASN A 129 19.26 -9.44 18.33
C ASN A 129 18.40 -10.11 17.26
N GLU A 130 17.11 -10.22 17.53
CA GLU A 130 16.14 -10.88 16.66
C GLU A 130 14.82 -10.10 16.65
N ILE A 131 14.16 -10.09 15.51
CA ILE A 131 12.83 -9.51 15.32
C ILE A 131 11.97 -10.52 14.57
N GLU A 132 10.72 -10.62 14.96
CA GLU A 132 9.74 -11.50 14.35
C GLU A 132 8.38 -10.80 14.27
N ILE A 133 7.69 -11.03 13.16
CA ILE A 133 6.30 -10.61 12.96
C ILE A 133 5.47 -11.88 12.91
N ALA A 134 4.56 -12.04 13.86
CA ALA A 134 3.64 -13.17 13.93
C ALA A 134 2.51 -13.04 12.89
N ALA A 135 1.78 -14.13 12.65
CA ALA A 135 0.70 -14.17 11.68
C ALA A 135 -0.47 -13.22 12.00
N ASP A 136 -0.61 -12.81 13.26
CA ASP A 136 -1.61 -11.83 13.71
C ASP A 136 -1.11 -10.37 13.61
N GLY A 137 0.06 -10.14 13.00
CA GLY A 137 0.69 -8.83 12.90
C GLY A 137 1.44 -8.36 14.14
N THR A 138 1.50 -9.18 15.22
CA THR A 138 2.26 -8.84 16.45
C THR A 138 3.75 -8.83 16.17
N ILE A 139 4.42 -7.72 16.50
CA ILE A 139 5.85 -7.53 16.36
C ILE A 139 6.51 -7.82 17.71
N SER A 140 7.46 -8.74 17.69
CA SER A 140 8.23 -9.12 18.88
C SER A 140 9.73 -9.04 18.60
N ILE A 141 10.48 -8.59 19.60
CA ILE A 141 11.94 -8.49 19.53
C ILE A 141 12.60 -9.25 20.67
N GLN A 142 13.76 -9.81 20.41
CA GLN A 142 14.72 -10.20 21.42
C GLN A 142 15.70 -9.06 21.65
N ARG A 143 15.66 -8.44 22.82
CA ARG A 143 16.58 -7.32 23.14
C ARG A 143 18.03 -7.78 23.24
N LEU A 144 18.95 -6.88 22.94
CA LEU A 144 20.38 -7.10 23.16
C LEU A 144 20.65 -7.46 24.63
N GLY A 145 21.32 -8.60 24.84
CA GLY A 145 21.64 -9.10 26.19
C GLY A 145 20.51 -9.84 26.90
N ALA A 146 19.36 -10.03 26.26
CA ALA A 146 18.29 -10.86 26.79
C ALA A 146 18.65 -12.37 26.72
N LEU A 147 18.02 -13.16 27.56
CA LEU A 147 18.14 -14.61 27.49
C LEU A 147 17.66 -15.18 26.17
N PRO A 148 18.20 -16.28 25.69
CA PRO A 148 17.69 -16.97 24.51
C PRO A 148 16.17 -17.19 24.63
N ASN A 149 15.43 -16.93 23.55
CA ASN A 149 13.98 -17.05 23.48
C ASN A 149 13.15 -16.04 24.33
N ALA A 150 13.78 -15.04 24.92
CA ALA A 150 13.07 -13.98 25.64
C ALA A 150 12.55 -12.92 24.65
N MET A 151 11.49 -13.28 23.89
CA MET A 151 10.82 -12.36 23.00
C MET A 151 9.91 -11.40 23.76
N GLN A 152 9.95 -10.12 23.43
CA GLN A 152 9.11 -9.08 24.00
C GLN A 152 8.28 -8.44 22.89
N ARG A 153 6.97 -8.38 23.10
CA ARG A 153 6.06 -7.65 22.20
C ARG A 153 6.44 -6.15 22.21
N VAL A 154 6.53 -5.59 21.03
CA VAL A 154 6.77 -4.16 20.80
C VAL A 154 5.46 -3.46 20.46
N ASP A 155 4.80 -3.92 19.41
CA ASP A 155 3.55 -3.37 18.89
C ASP A 155 2.85 -4.42 18.03
N ARG A 156 1.76 -4.03 17.37
CA ARG A 156 1.06 -4.81 16.35
C ARG A 156 0.86 -3.94 15.11
N LEU A 157 1.07 -4.51 13.93
CA LEU A 157 0.77 -3.83 12.67
C LEU A 157 -0.69 -3.41 12.63
N MET A 158 -0.94 -2.15 12.28
CA MET A 158 -2.29 -1.66 12.08
C MET A 158 -2.76 -2.05 10.68
N LEU A 159 -3.75 -2.93 10.64
CA LEU A 159 -4.45 -3.34 9.44
C LEU A 159 -5.81 -2.67 9.41
N VAL A 160 -6.24 -2.30 8.21
CA VAL A 160 -7.57 -1.71 7.98
C VAL A 160 -8.22 -2.36 6.79
N ARG A 161 -9.55 -2.31 6.75
CA ARG A 161 -10.38 -2.77 5.64
C ARG A 161 -11.20 -1.64 5.06
N LEU A 162 -11.55 -1.78 3.79
CA LEU A 162 -12.53 -0.92 3.15
C LEU A 162 -13.94 -1.34 3.53
N ASP A 163 -14.80 -0.35 3.72
CA ASP A 163 -16.24 -0.57 3.69
C ASP A 163 -16.71 -0.78 2.24
N GLU A 164 -17.83 -1.49 2.04
CA GLU A 164 -18.39 -1.80 0.70
C GLU A 164 -18.67 -0.55 -0.15
N GLU A 165 -18.91 0.60 0.50
CA GLU A 165 -19.21 1.88 -0.18
C GLU A 165 -17.95 2.72 -0.45
N GLN A 166 -16.78 2.36 0.11
CA GLN A 166 -15.55 3.14 -0.01
C GLN A 166 -14.80 2.78 -1.29
N THR A 167 -14.31 3.80 -1.99
CA THR A 167 -13.49 3.66 -3.20
C THR A 167 -12.08 4.17 -2.92
N MET A 168 -11.08 3.38 -3.29
CA MET A 168 -9.69 3.80 -3.21
C MET A 168 -9.22 4.48 -4.47
N VAL A 169 -8.47 5.56 -4.27
CA VAL A 169 -7.70 6.24 -5.32
C VAL A 169 -6.23 6.16 -4.99
N LYS A 170 -5.41 6.02 -6.02
CA LYS A 170 -3.95 5.97 -5.88
C LYS A 170 -3.35 7.34 -6.08
N GLY A 171 -2.54 7.78 -5.11
CA GLY A 171 -1.77 9.01 -5.20
C GLY A 171 -0.53 8.89 -6.09
N GLU A 172 0.11 10.01 -6.40
CA GLU A 172 1.39 10.06 -7.14
C GLU A 172 2.54 9.41 -6.37
N ASP A 173 2.42 9.31 -5.05
CA ASP A 173 3.34 8.63 -4.13
C ASP A 173 3.17 7.10 -4.11
N GLY A 174 2.24 6.56 -4.90
CA GLY A 174 1.91 5.14 -4.98
C GLY A 174 1.08 4.61 -3.82
N LEU A 175 0.73 5.44 -2.85
CA LEU A 175 -0.14 5.08 -1.73
C LEU A 175 -1.61 5.17 -2.14
N LEU A 176 -2.42 4.36 -1.49
CA LEU A 176 -3.88 4.35 -1.66
C LEU A 176 -4.53 5.26 -0.62
N ARG A 177 -5.57 5.95 -1.01
CA ARG A 177 -6.40 6.81 -0.14
C ARG A 177 -7.87 6.59 -0.45
N ILE A 178 -8.73 6.78 0.53
CA ILE A 178 -10.18 6.72 0.30
C ILE A 178 -10.60 8.02 -0.39
N GLU A 179 -11.39 7.92 -1.47
CA GLU A 179 -11.72 9.05 -2.35
C GLU A 179 -12.49 10.16 -1.62
N ASP A 180 -13.33 9.82 -0.66
CA ASP A 180 -14.13 10.77 0.13
C ASP A 180 -13.38 11.32 1.37
N GLY A 181 -12.15 10.87 1.62
CA GLY A 181 -11.35 11.28 2.76
C GLY A 181 -11.81 10.72 4.10
N SER A 182 -12.70 9.74 4.11
CA SER A 182 -13.06 8.98 5.32
C SER A 182 -11.92 8.07 5.76
N GLU A 183 -11.96 7.63 7.01
CA GLU A 183 -11.01 6.64 7.54
C GLU A 183 -11.50 5.22 7.24
N ALA A 184 -10.56 4.29 7.01
CA ALA A 184 -10.87 2.89 6.85
C ALA A 184 -11.19 2.23 8.20
N ILE A 185 -11.85 1.07 8.16
CA ILE A 185 -12.25 0.33 9.36
C ILE A 185 -11.05 -0.48 9.86
N PRO A 186 -10.64 -0.34 11.15
CA PRO A 186 -9.60 -1.18 11.74
C PRO A 186 -10.01 -2.67 11.72
N ASP A 187 -9.02 -3.55 11.47
CA ASP A 187 -9.18 -5.01 11.40
C ASP A 187 -8.83 -5.70 12.72
#